data_06de87f670fe09bf48965041a6130951
#
_entry.id   06de87f670fe09bf48965041a6130951
#
_cell.length_a   1.000
_cell.length_b   1.000
_cell.length_c   1.000
_cell.angle_alpha   90.00
_cell.angle_beta   90.00
_cell.angle_gamma   90.00
#
_symmetry.space_group_name_H-M   'P 1'
#
loop_
_entity.id
_entity.type
_entity.pdbx_description
1 polymer ?
#
loop_
_entity_poly.entity_id
_entity_poly.type
_entity_poly.pdbx_seq_one_letter_code
_entity_poly.pdbx_strand_id
1 'polypeptide(L)'
;LDYIMECVRLAPSAVNFQPWKFAVITEKKLLEALKSAYPREWIKTAPCIIVACGDHNVAWHRKLDNKDHTDVDVSIAVEHLCLAAAEQGLGTCWVCNFDVPLCKEILGLPANIEPVALVPVGYPASQEVPEKNRKPLQDILF
;
A
#
# COMPACT_ATOMS: atom_id res chain seq x y z
N LEU A 1 -10.45 3.06 10.81
CA LEU A 1 -10.12 2.84 9.38
C LEU A 1 -10.68 3.96 8.50
N ASP A 2 -11.90 4.43 8.72
CA ASP A 2 -12.55 5.44 7.87
C ASP A 2 -11.73 6.72 7.72
N TYR A 3 -11.18 7.23 8.83
CA TYR A 3 -10.28 8.39 8.80
C TYR A 3 -9.04 8.14 7.92
N ILE A 4 -8.41 6.98 8.07
CA ILE A 4 -7.22 6.62 7.27
C ILE A 4 -7.58 6.56 5.78
N MET A 5 -8.70 5.93 5.44
CA MET A 5 -9.15 5.82 4.05
C MET A 5 -9.58 7.17 3.46
N GLU A 6 -10.09 8.08 4.28
CA GLU A 6 -10.36 9.46 3.84
C GLU A 6 -9.06 10.21 3.53
N CYS A 7 -8.01 10.05 4.34
CA CYS A 7 -6.68 10.60 4.03
C CYS A 7 -6.11 10.02 2.71
N VAL A 8 -6.28 8.71 2.48
CA VAL A 8 -5.92 8.05 1.22
C VAL A 8 -6.66 8.66 0.04
N ARG A 9 -7.98 8.86 0.17
CA ARG A 9 -8.84 9.46 -0.88
C ARG A 9 -8.40 10.86 -1.27
N LEU A 10 -7.83 11.62 -0.33
CA LEU A 10 -7.36 13.01 -0.54
C LEU A 10 -5.95 13.10 -1.15
N ALA A 11 -5.29 11.97 -1.39
CA ALA A 11 -3.98 11.95 -2.03
C ALA A 11 -4.04 12.55 -3.45
N PRO A 12 -3.04 13.32 -3.89
CA PRO A 12 -2.95 13.79 -5.26
C PRO A 12 -2.54 12.67 -6.21
N SER A 13 -2.90 12.81 -7.49
CA SER A 13 -2.45 11.92 -8.56
C SER A 13 -2.14 12.69 -9.83
N ALA A 14 -1.42 12.08 -10.76
CA ALA A 14 -1.14 12.67 -12.06
C ALA A 14 -2.44 13.04 -12.78
N VAL A 15 -2.59 14.32 -13.12
CA VAL A 15 -3.78 14.89 -13.81
C VAL A 15 -5.10 14.58 -13.06
N ASN A 16 -5.00 14.26 -11.76
CA ASN A 16 -6.13 13.86 -10.89
C ASN A 16 -6.91 12.62 -11.41
N PHE A 17 -6.23 11.68 -12.05
CA PHE A 17 -6.88 10.47 -12.58
C PHE A 17 -7.20 9.43 -11.49
N GLN A 18 -6.52 9.48 -10.36
CA GLN A 18 -6.79 8.63 -9.19
C GLN A 18 -6.87 7.13 -9.55
N PRO A 19 -5.81 6.56 -10.16
CA PRO A 19 -5.82 5.20 -10.72
C PRO A 19 -5.63 4.12 -9.65
N TRP A 20 -6.12 4.34 -8.45
CA TRP A 20 -5.99 3.41 -7.34
C TRP A 20 -7.30 2.76 -6.93
N LYS A 21 -7.17 1.57 -6.41
CA LYS A 21 -8.20 0.82 -5.72
C LYS A 21 -7.62 0.26 -4.43
N PHE A 22 -8.40 0.24 -3.37
CA PHE A 22 -7.96 -0.30 -2.08
C PHE A 22 -8.94 -1.36 -1.61
N ALA A 23 -8.40 -2.51 -1.17
CA ALA A 23 -9.18 -3.53 -0.50
C ALA A 23 -8.78 -3.57 0.98
N VAL A 24 -9.71 -3.27 1.88
CA VAL A 24 -9.51 -3.33 3.34
C VAL A 24 -9.96 -4.69 3.83
N ILE A 25 -9.01 -5.55 4.19
CA ILE A 25 -9.25 -6.95 4.53
C ILE A 25 -9.17 -7.13 6.05
N THR A 26 -10.31 -7.38 6.67
CA THR A 26 -10.46 -7.68 8.10
C THR A 26 -11.21 -9.00 8.33
N GLU A 27 -11.91 -9.52 7.31
CA GLU A 27 -12.61 -10.80 7.38
C GLU A 27 -11.58 -11.92 7.53
N LYS A 28 -11.72 -12.74 8.57
CA LYS A 28 -10.70 -13.70 9.01
C LYS A 28 -10.28 -14.68 7.92
N LYS A 29 -11.22 -15.26 7.18
CA LYS A 29 -10.92 -16.27 6.16
C LYS A 29 -10.13 -15.69 5.00
N LEU A 30 -10.55 -14.50 4.54
CA LEU A 30 -9.88 -13.80 3.45
C LEU A 30 -8.50 -13.27 3.89
N LEU A 31 -8.40 -12.78 5.13
CA LEU A 31 -7.15 -12.31 5.72
C LEU A 31 -6.11 -13.45 5.81
N GLU A 32 -6.52 -14.65 6.28
CA GLU A 32 -5.62 -15.81 6.34
C GLU A 32 -5.19 -16.28 4.94
N ALA A 33 -6.11 -16.27 3.97
CA ALA A 33 -5.76 -16.58 2.59
C ALA A 33 -4.74 -15.57 2.04
N LEU A 34 -4.95 -14.27 2.25
CA LEU A 34 -4.06 -13.22 1.76
C LEU A 34 -2.67 -13.27 2.41
N LYS A 35 -2.57 -13.64 3.69
CA LYS A 35 -1.28 -13.81 4.37
C LYS A 35 -0.40 -14.89 3.72
N SER A 36 -0.98 -15.84 2.99
CA SER A 36 -0.20 -16.85 2.26
C SER A 36 0.58 -16.27 1.08
N ALA A 37 0.17 -15.11 0.56
CA ALA A 37 0.90 -14.42 -0.50
C ALA A 37 2.22 -13.77 -0.02
N TYR A 38 2.47 -13.74 1.30
CA TYR A 38 3.70 -13.18 1.88
C TYR A 38 4.29 -14.10 2.94
N PRO A 39 5.43 -14.81 2.69
CA PRO A 39 5.93 -15.92 3.51
C PRO A 39 6.75 -15.43 4.73
N ARG A 40 6.31 -14.41 5.44
CA ARG A 40 6.94 -13.91 6.66
C ARG A 40 6.02 -14.06 7.86
N GLU A 41 6.55 -14.63 8.95
CA GLU A 41 5.76 -14.94 10.15
C GLU A 41 5.09 -13.73 10.79
N TRP A 42 5.77 -12.58 10.80
CA TRP A 42 5.28 -11.38 11.47
C TRP A 42 3.94 -10.85 10.90
N ILE A 43 3.66 -11.05 9.61
CA ILE A 43 2.38 -10.60 9.01
C ILE A 43 1.19 -11.41 9.54
N LYS A 44 1.43 -12.62 10.04
CA LYS A 44 0.38 -13.50 10.56
C LYS A 44 -0.36 -12.90 11.74
N THR A 45 0.27 -11.99 12.49
CA THR A 45 -0.34 -11.30 13.63
C THR A 45 -1.16 -10.07 13.25
N ALA A 46 -1.06 -9.59 12.00
CA ALA A 46 -1.78 -8.40 11.56
C ALA A 46 -3.30 -8.63 11.56
N PRO A 47 -4.09 -7.77 12.24
CA PRO A 47 -5.55 -7.88 12.29
C PRO A 47 -6.24 -7.34 11.03
N CYS A 48 -5.52 -6.58 10.23
CA CYS A 48 -6.00 -5.97 8.99
C CYS A 48 -4.86 -5.90 7.98
N ILE A 49 -5.16 -6.14 6.72
CA ILE A 49 -4.26 -5.86 5.59
C ILE A 49 -5.03 -5.00 4.60
N ILE A 50 -4.47 -3.85 4.24
CA ILE A 50 -4.98 -3.02 3.15
C ILE A 50 -4.15 -3.35 1.91
N VAL A 51 -4.81 -3.81 0.85
CA VAL A 51 -4.17 -4.07 -0.43
C VAL A 51 -4.34 -2.84 -1.30
N ALA A 52 -3.24 -2.17 -1.61
CA ALA A 52 -3.21 -1.07 -2.54
C ALA A 52 -3.02 -1.60 -3.97
N CYS A 53 -3.96 -1.28 -4.84
CA CYS A 53 -3.96 -1.72 -6.23
C CYS A 53 -3.95 -0.52 -7.16
N GLY A 54 -3.32 -0.70 -8.32
CA GLY A 54 -3.35 0.25 -9.42
C GLY A 54 -4.25 -0.22 -10.57
N ASP A 55 -4.92 0.71 -11.23
CA ASP A 55 -5.72 0.47 -12.44
C ASP A 55 -5.00 1.06 -13.65
N HIS A 56 -4.30 0.21 -14.40
CA HIS A 56 -3.52 0.60 -15.57
C HIS A 56 -4.37 1.15 -16.72
N ASN A 57 -5.68 0.87 -16.76
CA ASN A 57 -6.57 1.44 -17.78
C ASN A 57 -6.92 2.91 -17.50
N VAL A 58 -6.73 3.39 -16.28
CA VAL A 58 -7.05 4.76 -15.84
C VAL A 58 -5.81 5.60 -15.69
N ALA A 59 -4.65 4.99 -15.45
CA ALA A 59 -3.40 5.67 -15.13
C ALA A 59 -2.96 6.68 -16.20
N TRP A 60 -2.34 7.75 -15.76
CA TRP A 60 -1.72 8.70 -16.66
C TRP A 60 -0.39 8.15 -17.21
N HIS A 61 -0.20 8.33 -18.52
CA HIS A 61 1.03 7.96 -19.20
C HIS A 61 1.76 9.22 -19.66
N ARG A 62 3.06 9.28 -19.41
CA ARG A 62 3.90 10.39 -19.88
C ARG A 62 4.06 10.32 -21.40
N LYS A 63 3.71 11.40 -22.10
CA LYS A 63 3.60 11.41 -23.57
C LYS A 63 4.89 11.08 -24.33
N LEU A 64 6.06 11.43 -23.77
CA LEU A 64 7.33 11.28 -24.51
C LEU A 64 7.85 9.85 -24.55
N ASP A 65 7.64 9.07 -23.51
CA ASP A 65 8.20 7.71 -23.34
C ASP A 65 7.16 6.67 -22.96
N ASN A 66 5.90 7.09 -22.94
CA ASN A 66 4.75 6.24 -22.55
C ASN A 66 4.89 5.62 -21.14
N LYS A 67 5.67 6.24 -20.25
CA LYS A 67 5.81 5.73 -18.90
C LYS A 67 4.50 5.80 -18.15
N ASP A 68 4.03 4.64 -17.71
CA ASP A 68 2.89 4.48 -16.80
C ASP A 68 3.24 5.04 -15.40
N HIS A 69 2.34 5.82 -14.82
CA HIS A 69 2.51 6.43 -13.50
C HIS A 69 1.62 5.81 -12.43
N THR A 70 1.05 4.64 -12.68
CA THR A 70 0.20 3.91 -11.72
C THR A 70 0.90 3.75 -10.37
N ASP A 71 2.12 3.20 -10.38
CA ASP A 71 2.89 2.97 -9.15
C ASP A 71 3.24 4.25 -8.40
N VAL A 72 3.52 5.34 -9.15
CA VAL A 72 3.79 6.66 -8.56
C VAL A 72 2.56 7.15 -7.80
N ASP A 73 1.39 7.14 -8.44
CA ASP A 73 0.15 7.63 -7.86
C ASP A 73 -0.29 6.76 -6.67
N VAL A 74 -0.26 5.42 -6.81
CA VAL A 74 -0.55 4.49 -5.72
C VAL A 74 0.40 4.70 -4.54
N SER A 75 1.70 4.93 -4.81
CA SER A 75 2.70 5.17 -3.76
C SER A 75 2.40 6.42 -2.94
N ILE A 76 1.96 7.51 -3.58
CA ILE A 76 1.55 8.72 -2.89
C ILE A 76 0.37 8.43 -1.94
N ALA A 77 -0.63 7.71 -2.43
CA ALA A 77 -1.82 7.36 -1.64
C ALA A 77 -1.48 6.42 -0.47
N VAL A 78 -0.55 5.46 -0.66
CA VAL A 78 -0.08 4.57 0.42
C VAL A 78 0.72 5.34 1.46
N GLU A 79 1.50 6.35 1.09
CA GLU A 79 2.20 7.19 2.08
C GLU A 79 1.19 7.98 2.94
N HIS A 80 0.11 8.53 2.35
CA HIS A 80 -0.98 9.12 3.10
C HIS A 80 -1.60 8.13 4.11
N LEU A 81 -1.79 6.87 3.69
CA LEU A 81 -2.26 5.79 4.58
C LEU A 81 -1.32 5.60 5.77
N CYS A 82 -0.02 5.46 5.50
CA CYS A 82 0.98 5.20 6.54
C CYS A 82 1.07 6.35 7.55
N LEU A 83 1.05 7.60 7.07
CA LEU A 83 1.09 8.79 7.93
C LEU A 83 -0.18 8.92 8.78
N ALA A 84 -1.35 8.74 8.17
CA ALA A 84 -2.62 8.78 8.88
C ALA A 84 -2.76 7.65 9.92
N ALA A 85 -2.27 6.45 9.61
CA ALA A 85 -2.22 5.34 10.55
C ALA A 85 -1.30 5.65 11.73
N ALA A 86 -0.11 6.19 11.47
CA ALA A 86 0.84 6.59 12.51
C ALA A 86 0.27 7.66 13.44
N GLU A 87 -0.44 8.65 12.90
CA GLU A 87 -1.15 9.67 13.70
C GLU A 87 -2.19 9.06 14.65
N GLN A 88 -2.84 7.97 14.21
CA GLN A 88 -3.82 7.23 15.03
C GLN A 88 -3.16 6.21 15.97
N GLY A 89 -1.84 6.21 16.11
CA GLY A 89 -1.09 5.27 16.97
C GLY A 89 -1.04 3.84 16.42
N LEU A 90 -1.32 3.65 15.13
CA LEU A 90 -1.23 2.35 14.46
C LEU A 90 0.13 2.19 13.78
N GLY A 91 0.61 0.94 13.75
CA GLY A 91 1.78 0.55 12.98
C GLY A 91 1.37 0.06 11.59
N THR A 92 2.22 0.34 10.62
CA THR A 92 2.10 -0.13 9.24
C THR A 92 3.43 -0.64 8.72
N CYS A 93 3.38 -1.48 7.70
CA CYS A 93 4.56 -1.86 6.93
C CYS A 93 4.21 -1.88 5.45
N TRP A 94 5.05 -1.27 4.63
CA TRP A 94 4.88 -1.27 3.19
C TRP A 94 5.57 -2.51 2.59
N VAL A 95 4.78 -3.47 2.10
CA VAL A 95 5.27 -4.73 1.54
C VAL A 95 5.01 -4.78 0.04
N CYS A 96 6.08 -4.76 -0.77
CA CYS A 96 5.99 -4.93 -2.23
C CYS A 96 6.52 -6.29 -2.71
N ASN A 97 7.33 -6.99 -1.91
CA ASN A 97 7.86 -8.30 -2.27
C ASN A 97 6.93 -9.42 -1.78
N PHE A 98 5.85 -9.68 -2.51
CA PHE A 98 4.85 -10.71 -2.23
C PHE A 98 4.43 -11.41 -3.53
N ASP A 99 3.67 -12.49 -3.43
CA ASP A 99 3.12 -13.22 -4.57
C ASP A 99 1.92 -12.47 -5.16
N VAL A 100 2.20 -11.62 -6.16
CA VAL A 100 1.20 -10.80 -6.85
C VAL A 100 0.15 -11.65 -7.58
N PRO A 101 0.52 -12.70 -8.37
CA PRO A 101 -0.44 -13.60 -8.99
C PRO A 101 -1.41 -14.24 -7.97
N LEU A 102 -0.90 -14.78 -6.88
CA LEU A 102 -1.72 -15.38 -5.83
C LEU A 102 -2.65 -14.34 -5.16
N CYS A 103 -2.15 -13.14 -4.90
CA CYS A 103 -2.95 -12.05 -4.36
C CYS A 103 -4.11 -11.68 -5.31
N LYS A 104 -3.85 -11.59 -6.61
CA LYS A 104 -4.89 -11.36 -7.64
C LYS A 104 -5.96 -12.44 -7.64
N GLU A 105 -5.55 -13.71 -7.57
CA GLU A 105 -6.45 -14.85 -7.53
C GLU A 105 -7.34 -14.81 -6.27
N ILE A 106 -6.73 -14.62 -5.09
CA ILE A 106 -7.46 -14.57 -3.81
C ILE A 106 -8.52 -13.46 -3.80
N LEU A 107 -8.19 -12.29 -4.38
CA LEU A 107 -9.09 -11.14 -4.40
C LEU A 107 -10.00 -11.12 -5.64
N GLY A 108 -9.83 -12.02 -6.60
CA GLY A 108 -10.61 -12.06 -7.84
C GLY A 108 -10.44 -10.81 -8.70
N LEU A 109 -9.23 -10.25 -8.76
CA LEU A 109 -8.97 -8.99 -9.45
C LEU A 109 -8.91 -9.18 -10.98
N PRO A 110 -9.49 -8.24 -11.77
CA PRO A 110 -9.38 -8.26 -13.22
C PRO A 110 -7.94 -7.96 -13.69
N ALA A 111 -7.67 -8.23 -14.97
CA ALA A 111 -6.31 -8.14 -15.51
C ALA A 111 -5.67 -6.74 -15.39
N ASN A 112 -6.49 -5.67 -15.55
CA ASN A 112 -6.05 -4.28 -15.46
C ASN A 112 -5.81 -3.77 -14.03
N ILE A 113 -6.23 -4.51 -13.01
CA ILE A 113 -5.98 -4.15 -11.61
C ILE A 113 -4.78 -4.94 -11.10
N GLU A 114 -3.74 -4.24 -10.70
CA GLU A 114 -2.51 -4.84 -10.15
C GLU A 114 -2.35 -4.51 -8.67
N PRO A 115 -2.19 -5.51 -7.79
CA PRO A 115 -1.75 -5.26 -6.41
C PRO A 115 -0.32 -4.72 -6.41
N VAL A 116 -0.15 -3.50 -5.91
CA VAL A 116 1.14 -2.80 -5.82
C VAL A 116 1.77 -3.01 -4.45
N ALA A 117 0.98 -2.99 -3.39
CA ALA A 117 1.48 -3.18 -2.03
C ALA A 117 0.46 -3.86 -1.12
N LEU A 118 0.97 -4.68 -0.19
CA LEU A 118 0.24 -5.09 1.01
C LEU A 118 0.65 -4.19 2.16
N VAL A 119 -0.32 -3.59 2.83
CA VAL A 119 -0.10 -2.74 3.99
C VAL A 119 -0.82 -3.34 5.20
N PRO A 120 -0.14 -4.21 5.99
CA PRO A 120 -0.68 -4.65 7.27
C PRO A 120 -0.80 -3.45 8.21
N VAL A 121 -1.92 -3.38 8.94
CA VAL A 121 -2.27 -2.30 9.87
C VAL A 121 -2.68 -2.90 11.20
N GLY A 122 -2.14 -2.41 12.29
CA GLY A 122 -2.48 -2.86 13.65
C GLY A 122 -1.79 -2.03 14.72
N TYR A 123 -2.13 -2.28 15.97
CA TYR A 123 -1.40 -1.67 17.07
C TYR A 123 0.01 -2.27 17.16
N PRO A 124 1.06 -1.45 17.32
CA PRO A 124 2.42 -1.94 17.47
C PRO A 124 2.56 -2.76 18.75
N ALA A 125 3.29 -3.88 18.69
CA ALA A 125 3.57 -4.72 19.86
C ALA A 125 4.53 -4.05 20.86
N SER A 126 5.34 -3.08 20.40
CA SER A 126 6.25 -2.27 21.22
C SER A 126 6.09 -0.81 20.89
N GLN A 127 6.25 0.05 21.88
CA GLN A 127 6.33 1.52 21.71
C GLN A 127 7.73 1.99 21.33
N GLU A 128 8.71 1.09 21.30
CA GLU A 128 10.06 1.43 20.87
C GLU A 128 10.07 1.77 19.38
N VAL A 129 10.51 2.98 19.09
CA VAL A 129 10.75 3.43 17.71
C VAL A 129 12.23 3.21 17.41
N PRO A 130 12.58 2.26 16.52
CA PRO A 130 13.98 2.03 16.18
C PRO A 130 14.60 3.28 15.55
N GLU A 131 15.88 3.51 15.84
CA GLU A 131 16.64 4.60 15.23
C GLU A 131 16.61 4.49 13.71
N LYS A 132 16.30 5.60 13.07
CA LYS A 132 16.19 5.66 11.60
C LYS A 132 17.56 5.91 10.98
N ASN A 133 18.14 4.89 10.37
CA ASN A 133 19.33 5.03 9.57
C ASN A 133 18.94 5.60 8.18
N ARG A 134 19.18 6.89 7.97
CA ARG A 134 18.92 7.61 6.71
C ARG A 134 20.20 8.24 6.20
N LYS A 135 20.31 8.42 4.88
CA LYS A 135 21.39 9.18 4.28
C LYS A 135 21.40 10.61 4.84
N PRO A 136 22.59 11.22 5.02
CA PRO A 136 22.69 12.64 5.33
C PRO A 136 21.98 13.52 4.28
N LEU A 137 21.50 14.69 4.67
CA LEU A 137 20.75 15.57 3.77
C LEU A 137 21.52 15.94 2.51
N GLN A 138 22.83 16.18 2.62
CA GLN A 138 23.69 16.51 1.49
C GLN A 138 23.82 15.40 0.44
N ASP A 139 23.56 14.14 0.82
CA ASP A 139 23.66 13.00 -0.09
C ASP A 139 22.38 12.80 -0.95
N ILE A 140 21.33 13.55 -0.65
CA ILE A 140 20.05 13.52 -1.38
C ILE A 140 19.75 14.82 -2.11
N LEU A 141 20.64 15.81 -1.98
CA LEU A 141 20.59 17.08 -2.71
C LEU A 141 21.76 17.17 -3.70
N PHE A 142 21.59 17.88 -4.80
CA PHE A 142 22.64 18.21 -5.78
C PHE A 142 22.48 19.62 -6.32
#